data_e3826ae0f2ac188e8ba6a4381e38eb26
#
_entry.id   e3826ae0f2ac188e8ba6a4381e38eb26
#
_cell.length_a   1.000
_cell.length_b   1.000
_cell.length_c   1.000
_cell.angle_alpha   90.00
_cell.angle_beta   90.00
_cell.angle_gamma   90.00
#
_symmetry.space_group_name_H-M   'P 1'
#
loop_
_entity.id
_entity.type
_entity.pdbx_description
1 polymer ?
#
loop_
_entity_poly.entity_id
_entity_poly.type
_entity_poly.pdbx_seq_one_letter_code
_entity_poly.pdbx_strand_id
1 'polypeptide(L)'
;MAALGSKKQLHLGFLSAIEVKDRGYVGGLLVTNHFGRPLEFQCTAPVRPNHTQEVLFGPTLVPYLYNELIGKTLLEKAGVKPDLVLTEDERVLGLREFVNLPVGFLHEGTSACADALRLGQQKVSFHERHPTDRDVLYELGSLVAEETDLFEPFDRVKEALQEALQQNKQRAA
;
A
#
# COMPACT_ATOMS: atom_id res chain seq x y z
N MET A 1 -26.59 30.79 5.93
CA MET A 1 -25.12 30.56 5.86
C MET A 1 -24.88 29.31 5.05
N ALA A 2 -24.32 29.47 3.87
CA ALA A 2 -23.86 28.32 3.12
C ALA A 2 -22.71 27.68 3.88
N ALA A 3 -22.90 26.46 4.36
CA ALA A 3 -21.80 25.64 4.80
C ALA A 3 -20.81 25.56 3.63
N LEU A 4 -19.62 26.09 3.80
CA LEU A 4 -18.50 25.83 2.91
C LEU A 4 -18.37 24.31 2.88
N GLY A 5 -18.91 23.70 1.82
CA GLY A 5 -18.78 22.27 1.61
C GLY A 5 -17.30 21.94 1.70
N SER A 6 -16.93 21.12 2.68
CA SER A 6 -15.58 20.62 2.78
C SER A 6 -15.25 19.99 1.42
N LYS A 7 -14.23 20.53 0.72
CA LYS A 7 -13.75 19.94 -0.51
C LYS A 7 -13.49 18.47 -0.22
N LYS A 8 -14.21 17.58 -0.89
CA LYS A 8 -13.92 16.14 -0.78
C LYS A 8 -12.47 15.92 -1.14
N GLN A 9 -11.73 15.29 -0.25
CA GLN A 9 -10.35 14.93 -0.44
C GLN A 9 -10.22 13.42 -0.37
N LEU A 10 -9.37 12.86 -1.21
CA LEU A 10 -9.04 11.46 -1.18
C LEU A 10 -7.53 11.34 -0.96
N HIS A 11 -7.16 10.71 0.14
CA HIS A 11 -5.78 10.35 0.42
C HIS A 11 -5.56 8.89 0.05
N LEU A 12 -4.63 8.66 -0.87
CA LEU A 12 -4.27 7.32 -1.32
C LEU A 12 -2.96 6.90 -0.68
N GLY A 13 -2.93 5.69 -0.12
CA GLY A 13 -1.71 5.06 0.37
C GLY A 13 -1.21 4.02 -0.61
N PHE A 14 0.04 4.11 -1.03
CA PHE A 14 0.69 3.15 -1.92
C PHE A 14 1.68 2.35 -1.08
N LEU A 15 1.33 1.10 -0.78
CA LEU A 15 2.11 0.21 0.08
C LEU A 15 2.84 -0.82 -0.77
N SER A 16 4.17 -0.81 -0.68
CA SER A 16 5.01 -1.80 -1.32
C SER A 16 5.88 -2.49 -0.27
N ALA A 17 5.92 -3.81 -0.31
CA ALA A 17 6.79 -4.63 0.53
C ALA A 17 7.60 -5.53 -0.40
N ILE A 18 8.92 -5.52 -0.25
CA ILE A 18 9.84 -6.22 -1.14
C ILE A 18 10.88 -6.99 -0.34
N GLU A 19 11.37 -8.08 -0.94
CA GLU A 19 12.57 -8.76 -0.48
C GLU A 19 13.80 -8.17 -1.15
N VAL A 20 14.77 -7.77 -0.34
CA VAL A 20 16.06 -7.26 -0.81
C VAL A 20 17.12 -8.31 -0.56
N LYS A 21 17.80 -8.75 -1.60
CA LYS A 21 18.86 -9.77 -1.50
C LYS A 21 19.89 -9.40 -0.43
N ASP A 22 20.18 -10.35 0.45
CA ASP A 22 21.14 -10.23 1.56
C ASP A 22 20.77 -9.18 2.64
N ARG A 23 19.62 -8.53 2.54
CA ARG A 23 19.17 -7.51 3.48
C ARG A 23 17.89 -7.90 4.23
N GLY A 24 17.06 -8.75 3.65
CA GLY A 24 15.75 -9.16 4.18
C GLY A 24 14.58 -8.43 3.54
N TYR A 25 13.54 -8.19 4.30
CA TYR A 25 12.29 -7.63 3.80
C TYR A 25 12.14 -6.18 4.26
N VAL A 26 11.71 -5.32 3.36
CA VAL A 26 11.53 -3.90 3.62
C VAL A 26 10.22 -3.43 2.99
N GLY A 27 9.57 -2.47 3.61
CA GLY A 27 8.37 -1.87 3.08
C GLY A 27 8.39 -0.36 3.10
N GLY A 28 7.61 0.22 2.21
CA GLY A 28 7.39 1.66 2.12
C GLY A 28 5.92 1.97 1.90
N LEU A 29 5.48 3.07 2.50
CA LEU A 29 4.15 3.62 2.34
C LEU A 29 4.27 5.08 1.89
N LEU A 30 3.76 5.36 0.70
CA LEU A 30 3.63 6.71 0.18
C LEU A 30 2.16 7.13 0.27
N VAL A 31 1.88 8.19 1.00
CA VAL A 31 0.54 8.78 1.04
C VAL A 31 0.52 9.99 0.12
N THR A 32 -0.44 10.00 -0.81
CA THR A 32 -0.63 11.11 -1.75
C THR A 32 -2.04 11.68 -1.63
N ASN A 33 -2.24 12.88 -2.19
CA ASN A 33 -3.60 13.32 -2.49
C ASN A 33 -4.08 12.65 -3.79
N HIS A 34 -5.32 12.93 -4.21
CA HIS A 34 -5.90 12.33 -5.42
C HIS A 34 -5.26 12.83 -6.73
N PHE A 35 -4.41 13.85 -6.67
CA PHE A 35 -3.60 14.32 -7.80
C PHE A 35 -2.22 13.64 -7.88
N GLY A 36 -1.91 12.76 -6.93
CA GLY A 36 -0.62 12.09 -6.88
C GLY A 36 0.50 12.89 -6.20
N ARG A 37 0.16 14.02 -5.58
CA ARG A 37 1.15 14.80 -4.82
C ARG A 37 1.49 14.10 -3.51
N PRO A 38 2.79 13.89 -3.21
CA PRO A 38 3.19 13.23 -1.97
C PRO A 38 2.88 14.11 -0.76
N LEU A 39 2.30 13.49 0.26
CA LEU A 39 1.99 14.11 1.54
C LEU A 39 2.89 13.56 2.64
N GLU A 40 3.21 12.28 2.60
CA GLU A 40 4.04 11.61 3.58
C GLU A 40 4.67 10.35 2.98
N PHE A 41 5.88 10.03 3.40
CA PHE A 41 6.53 8.76 3.08
C PHE A 41 7.10 8.15 4.37
N GLN A 42 6.77 6.87 4.59
CA GLN A 42 7.29 6.06 5.69
C GLN A 42 7.94 4.79 5.12
N CYS A 43 9.03 4.36 5.72
CA CYS A 43 9.65 3.09 5.37
C CYS A 43 10.12 2.36 6.62
N THR A 44 10.25 1.03 6.50
CA THR A 44 10.76 0.20 7.58
C THR A 44 12.27 -0.02 7.44
N ALA A 45 12.92 -0.34 8.56
CA ALA A 45 14.23 -0.98 8.51
C ALA A 45 14.08 -2.40 7.94
N PRO A 46 15.12 -2.98 7.32
CA PRO A 46 15.06 -4.35 6.85
C PRO A 46 14.75 -5.35 7.97
N VAL A 47 13.84 -6.26 7.72
CA VAL A 47 13.47 -7.35 8.64
C VAL A 47 14.04 -8.65 8.11
N ARG A 48 14.84 -9.33 8.92
CA ARG A 48 15.45 -10.62 8.57
C ARG A 48 14.92 -11.70 9.51
N PRO A 49 14.02 -12.58 9.04
CA PRO A 49 13.60 -13.73 9.83
C PRO A 49 14.79 -14.68 10.04
N ASN A 50 14.87 -15.29 11.22
CA ASN A 50 15.85 -16.32 11.46
C ASN A 50 15.36 -17.68 10.92
N HIS A 51 16.25 -18.67 10.87
CA HIS A 51 15.93 -20.00 10.33
C HIS A 51 14.77 -20.67 11.07
N THR A 52 14.70 -20.52 12.39
CA THR A 52 13.60 -21.08 13.19
C THR A 52 12.25 -20.47 12.77
N GLN A 53 12.20 -19.18 12.56
CA GLN A 53 10.99 -18.49 12.07
C GLN A 53 10.61 -18.99 10.67
N GLU A 54 11.58 -19.13 9.78
CA GLU A 54 11.33 -19.65 8.42
C GLU A 54 10.69 -21.04 8.46
N VAL A 55 11.22 -21.93 9.33
CA VAL A 55 10.69 -23.28 9.48
C VAL A 55 9.28 -23.28 10.09
N LEU A 56 9.09 -22.53 11.18
CA LEU A 56 7.82 -22.53 11.91
C LEU A 56 6.68 -21.87 11.15
N PHE A 57 6.95 -20.74 10.49
CA PHE A 57 5.93 -20.03 9.71
C PHE A 57 5.65 -20.70 8.36
N GLY A 58 6.68 -21.30 7.74
CA GLY A 58 6.52 -21.93 6.42
C GLY A 58 5.89 -20.97 5.39
N PRO A 59 4.84 -21.39 4.66
CA PRO A 59 4.17 -20.55 3.67
C PRO A 59 3.50 -19.30 4.23
N THR A 60 3.28 -19.24 5.54
CA THR A 60 2.65 -18.09 6.20
C THR A 60 3.64 -16.97 6.54
N LEU A 61 4.95 -17.19 6.32
CA LEU A 61 5.99 -16.23 6.70
C LEU A 61 5.87 -14.91 5.95
N VAL A 62 5.79 -14.95 4.63
CA VAL A 62 5.74 -13.72 3.82
C VAL A 62 4.45 -12.93 4.09
N PRO A 63 3.26 -13.54 4.13
CA PRO A 63 2.06 -12.82 4.56
C PRO A 63 2.18 -12.19 5.95
N TYR A 64 2.78 -12.88 6.91
CA TYR A 64 3.03 -12.35 8.25
C TYR A 64 3.94 -11.12 8.21
N LEU A 65 5.07 -11.21 7.51
CA LEU A 65 6.03 -10.10 7.37
C LEU A 65 5.40 -8.89 6.70
N TYR A 66 4.70 -9.10 5.60
CA TYR A 66 4.13 -8.01 4.80
C TYR A 66 2.94 -7.34 5.46
N ASN A 67 2.07 -8.10 6.11
CA ASN A 67 0.83 -7.57 6.67
C ASN A 67 0.98 -7.11 8.11
N GLU A 68 1.54 -7.95 8.98
CA GLU A 68 1.63 -7.63 10.41
C GLU A 68 2.85 -6.79 10.75
N LEU A 69 4.04 -7.17 10.32
CA LEU A 69 5.27 -6.45 10.69
C LEU A 69 5.48 -5.18 9.85
N ILE A 70 5.23 -5.22 8.56
CA ILE A 70 5.50 -4.11 7.66
C ILE A 70 4.28 -3.23 7.48
N GLY A 71 3.21 -3.76 6.89
CA GLY A 71 2.05 -2.97 6.51
C GLY A 71 1.35 -2.31 7.70
N LYS A 72 1.04 -3.09 8.72
CA LYS A 72 0.39 -2.57 9.93
C LYS A 72 1.24 -1.50 10.61
N THR A 73 2.54 -1.73 10.76
CA THR A 73 3.47 -0.79 11.37
C THR A 73 3.54 0.53 10.61
N LEU A 74 3.64 0.47 9.28
CA LEU A 74 3.68 1.67 8.44
C LEU A 74 2.41 2.51 8.57
N LEU A 75 1.25 1.87 8.57
CA LEU A 75 -0.04 2.56 8.72
C LEU A 75 -0.22 3.15 10.11
N GLU A 76 0.23 2.47 11.15
CA GLU A 76 0.18 2.99 12.52
C GLU A 76 1.07 4.22 12.70
N LYS A 77 2.24 4.23 12.07
CA LYS A 77 3.19 5.35 12.14
C LYS A 77 2.82 6.54 11.25
N ALA A 78 2.01 6.34 10.23
CA ALA A 78 1.63 7.40 9.32
C ALA A 78 0.87 8.52 10.03
N GLY A 79 1.36 9.75 9.93
CA GLY A 79 0.68 10.94 10.45
C GLY A 79 -0.49 11.35 9.57
N VAL A 80 -0.37 11.17 8.26
CA VAL A 80 -1.46 11.36 7.31
C VAL A 80 -2.07 10.00 7.02
N LYS A 81 -3.31 9.78 7.48
CA LYS A 81 -3.99 8.50 7.26
C LYS A 81 -4.62 8.46 5.86
N PRO A 82 -4.32 7.42 5.07
CA PRO A 82 -5.00 7.24 3.79
C PRO A 82 -6.46 6.80 3.99
N ASP A 83 -7.29 7.16 3.04
CA ASP A 83 -8.69 6.66 2.95
C ASP A 83 -8.75 5.30 2.30
N LEU A 84 -7.77 4.98 1.47
CA LEU A 84 -7.63 3.74 0.74
C LEU A 84 -6.14 3.41 0.61
N VAL A 85 -5.76 2.19 0.98
CA VAL A 85 -4.42 1.66 0.73
C VAL A 85 -4.46 0.81 -0.53
N LEU A 86 -3.55 1.06 -1.45
CA LEU A 86 -3.38 0.29 -2.68
C LEU A 86 -2.08 -0.51 -2.59
N THR A 87 -2.10 -1.70 -3.13
CA THR A 87 -0.94 -2.59 -3.26
C THR A 87 -0.90 -3.24 -4.62
N GLU A 88 0.29 -3.52 -5.11
CA GLU A 88 0.53 -4.31 -6.32
C GLU A 88 0.79 -5.80 -6.03
N ASP A 89 0.73 -6.20 -4.77
CA ASP A 89 0.93 -7.58 -4.31
C ASP A 89 -0.34 -8.10 -3.63
N GLU A 90 -0.95 -9.10 -4.23
CA GLU A 90 -2.20 -9.70 -3.73
C GLU A 90 -2.08 -10.22 -2.30
N ARG A 91 -0.89 -10.67 -1.89
CA ARG A 91 -0.65 -11.14 -0.52
C ARG A 91 -0.88 -10.07 0.54
N VAL A 92 -0.76 -8.79 0.17
CA VAL A 92 -0.98 -7.65 1.06
C VAL A 92 -2.46 -7.37 1.30
N LEU A 93 -3.37 -7.98 0.54
CA LEU A 93 -4.82 -7.88 0.86
C LEU A 93 -5.14 -8.36 2.28
N GLY A 94 -4.38 -9.31 2.81
CA GLY A 94 -4.52 -9.79 4.18
C GLY A 94 -4.28 -8.71 5.24
N LEU A 95 -3.64 -7.61 4.91
CA LEU A 95 -3.46 -6.46 5.79
C LEU A 95 -4.80 -5.93 6.31
N ARG A 96 -5.87 -6.03 5.51
CA ARG A 96 -7.21 -5.57 5.89
C ARG A 96 -7.69 -6.18 7.21
N GLU A 97 -7.28 -7.38 7.53
CA GLU A 97 -7.64 -8.07 8.79
C GLU A 97 -6.96 -7.44 10.02
N PHE A 98 -5.92 -6.64 9.84
CA PHE A 98 -5.12 -6.03 10.90
C PHE A 98 -5.30 -4.52 11.02
N VAL A 99 -5.96 -3.90 10.05
CA VAL A 99 -6.18 -2.45 10.02
C VAL A 99 -7.65 -2.14 9.71
N ASN A 100 -8.11 -1.00 10.19
CA ASN A 100 -9.50 -0.59 9.99
C ASN A 100 -9.63 0.45 8.87
N LEU A 101 -9.13 0.10 7.69
CA LEU A 101 -9.32 0.89 6.48
C LEU A 101 -9.23 0.00 5.24
N PRO A 102 -9.85 0.41 4.12
CA PRO A 102 -9.86 -0.39 2.90
C PRO A 102 -8.45 -0.62 2.34
N VAL A 103 -8.19 -1.86 1.93
CA VAL A 103 -6.97 -2.25 1.22
C VAL A 103 -7.38 -2.84 -0.12
N GLY A 104 -6.88 -2.27 -1.21
CA GLY A 104 -7.19 -2.68 -2.57
C GLY A 104 -5.96 -3.19 -3.31
N PHE A 105 -6.15 -4.27 -4.07
CA PHE A 105 -5.15 -4.82 -4.97
C PHE A 105 -5.35 -4.29 -6.38
N LEU A 106 -4.29 -3.71 -6.98
CA LEU A 106 -4.30 -3.22 -8.34
C LEU A 106 -3.99 -4.33 -9.33
N HIS A 107 -4.88 -4.50 -10.31
CA HIS A 107 -4.71 -5.44 -11.40
C HIS A 107 -3.97 -4.80 -12.56
N GLU A 108 -2.99 -5.52 -13.12
CA GLU A 108 -2.34 -5.16 -14.37
C GLU A 108 -3.23 -5.49 -15.57
N GLY A 109 -3.24 -4.60 -16.54
CA GLY A 109 -3.87 -4.82 -17.84
C GLY A 109 -5.38 -5.03 -17.79
N THR A 110 -5.88 -5.82 -18.74
CA THR A 110 -7.30 -6.14 -18.89
C THR A 110 -7.72 -7.39 -18.12
N SER A 111 -6.87 -7.92 -17.25
CA SER A 111 -7.17 -9.07 -16.41
C SER A 111 -8.42 -8.80 -15.59
N ALA A 112 -9.54 -9.39 -16.00
CA ALA A 112 -10.83 -9.12 -15.39
C ALA A 112 -11.10 -10.09 -14.25
N CYS A 113 -10.90 -9.64 -13.02
CA CYS A 113 -11.66 -10.18 -11.92
C CYS A 113 -13.07 -9.58 -11.99
N ALA A 114 -14.13 -10.42 -11.95
CA ALA A 114 -15.51 -9.96 -12.12
C ALA A 114 -15.93 -8.91 -11.08
N ASP A 115 -15.30 -8.92 -9.90
CA ASP A 115 -15.61 -8.03 -8.79
C ASP A 115 -14.70 -6.80 -8.71
N ALA A 116 -13.76 -6.63 -9.64
CA ALA A 116 -12.85 -5.49 -9.65
C ALA A 116 -13.55 -4.23 -10.15
N LEU A 117 -13.28 -3.10 -9.47
CA LEU A 117 -13.81 -1.79 -9.83
C LEU A 117 -12.72 -0.94 -10.46
N ARG A 118 -13.12 -0.12 -11.43
CA ARG A 118 -12.17 0.78 -12.09
C ARG A 118 -11.80 1.96 -11.18
N LEU A 119 -10.48 2.26 -11.13
CA LEU A 119 -9.93 3.45 -10.52
C LEU A 119 -8.77 3.93 -11.39
N GLY A 120 -8.86 5.15 -11.93
CA GLY A 120 -7.91 5.61 -12.94
C GLY A 120 -7.87 4.65 -14.14
N GLN A 121 -6.69 4.26 -14.57
CA GLN A 121 -6.50 3.31 -15.66
C GLN A 121 -6.60 1.85 -15.24
N GLN A 122 -6.58 1.57 -13.95
CA GLN A 122 -6.52 0.21 -13.40
C GLN A 122 -7.84 -0.24 -12.80
N LYS A 123 -7.88 -1.52 -12.44
CA LYS A 123 -8.98 -2.10 -11.67
C LYS A 123 -8.48 -2.50 -10.29
N VAL A 124 -9.34 -2.37 -9.30
CA VAL A 124 -9.05 -2.63 -7.89
C VAL A 124 -9.97 -3.71 -7.36
N SER A 125 -9.39 -4.72 -6.72
CA SER A 125 -10.11 -5.73 -5.95
C SER A 125 -9.90 -5.52 -4.46
N PHE A 126 -10.93 -5.86 -3.67
CA PHE A 126 -10.88 -5.73 -2.20
C PHE A 126 -10.88 -7.11 -1.54
N HIS A 127 -10.59 -7.13 -0.25
CA HIS A 127 -10.63 -8.34 0.54
C HIS A 127 -12.05 -8.93 0.58
N GLU A 128 -12.18 -10.22 0.32
CA GLU A 128 -13.49 -10.91 0.18
C GLU A 128 -14.37 -10.82 1.43
N ARG A 129 -13.74 -10.76 2.63
CA ARG A 129 -14.46 -10.63 3.91
C ARG A 129 -14.92 -9.21 4.22
N HIS A 130 -14.55 -8.24 3.41
CA HIS A 130 -14.87 -6.83 3.59
C HIS A 130 -15.51 -6.25 2.31
N PRO A 131 -16.68 -6.77 1.91
CA PRO A 131 -17.30 -6.36 0.63
C PRO A 131 -17.72 -4.89 0.60
N THR A 132 -17.94 -4.26 1.76
CA THR A 132 -18.32 -2.85 1.84
C THR A 132 -17.14 -1.90 1.63
N ASP A 133 -15.92 -2.39 1.61
CA ASP A 133 -14.72 -1.55 1.36
C ASP A 133 -14.77 -0.88 -0.01
N ARG A 134 -15.45 -1.49 -0.99
CA ARG A 134 -15.67 -0.91 -2.31
C ARG A 134 -16.42 0.42 -2.30
N ASP A 135 -17.15 0.71 -1.23
CA ASP A 135 -17.94 1.94 -1.10
C ASP A 135 -17.04 3.19 -1.15
N VAL A 136 -15.79 3.10 -0.73
CA VAL A 136 -14.83 4.20 -0.86
C VAL A 136 -14.65 4.64 -2.32
N LEU A 137 -14.69 3.70 -3.27
CA LEU A 137 -14.57 4.02 -4.71
C LEU A 137 -15.87 4.64 -5.25
N TYR A 138 -17.03 4.22 -4.76
CA TYR A 138 -18.29 4.86 -5.14
C TYR A 138 -18.40 6.29 -4.62
N GLU A 139 -17.87 6.56 -3.44
CA GLU A 139 -17.95 7.89 -2.82
C GLU A 139 -16.85 8.83 -3.31
N LEU A 140 -15.62 8.35 -3.44
CA LEU A 140 -14.43 9.17 -3.67
C LEU A 140 -13.66 8.85 -4.95
N GLY A 141 -13.97 7.72 -5.61
CA GLY A 141 -13.22 7.28 -6.79
C GLY A 141 -13.26 8.26 -7.96
N SER A 142 -14.31 9.05 -8.09
CA SER A 142 -14.44 10.07 -9.13
C SER A 142 -13.44 11.23 -8.98
N LEU A 143 -12.81 11.38 -7.82
CA LEU A 143 -11.76 12.37 -7.61
C LEU A 143 -10.47 11.99 -8.34
N VAL A 144 -10.27 10.71 -8.65
CA VAL A 144 -9.13 10.24 -9.44
C VAL A 144 -9.48 10.33 -10.91
N ALA A 145 -8.67 11.05 -11.69
CA ALA A 145 -8.88 11.19 -13.13
C ALA A 145 -8.77 9.84 -13.84
N GLU A 146 -9.59 9.62 -14.87
CA GLU A 146 -9.64 8.34 -15.59
C GLU A 146 -8.31 7.94 -16.25
N GLU A 147 -7.50 8.91 -16.63
CA GLU A 147 -6.19 8.70 -17.25
C GLU A 147 -5.06 8.51 -16.24
N THR A 148 -5.34 8.54 -14.93
CA THR A 148 -4.30 8.39 -13.89
C THR A 148 -3.75 6.97 -13.89
N ASP A 149 -2.41 6.85 -13.99
CA ASP A 149 -1.72 5.57 -13.82
C ASP A 149 -1.38 5.38 -12.34
N LEU A 150 -2.04 4.42 -11.71
CA LEU A 150 -1.85 4.12 -10.29
C LEU A 150 -0.66 3.18 -10.02
N PHE A 151 0.01 2.66 -11.05
CA PHE A 151 1.26 1.93 -10.87
C PHE A 151 2.48 2.86 -10.73
N GLU A 152 2.43 4.06 -11.31
CA GLU A 152 3.54 5.02 -11.23
C GLU A 152 3.96 5.35 -9.80
N PRO A 153 3.05 5.59 -8.82
CA PRO A 153 3.47 5.86 -7.45
C PRO A 153 4.26 4.73 -6.79
N PHE A 154 4.04 3.47 -7.19
CA PHE A 154 4.83 2.35 -6.68
C PHE A 154 6.29 2.43 -7.14
N ASP A 155 6.56 2.93 -8.32
CA ASP A 155 7.93 3.16 -8.78
C ASP A 155 8.64 4.19 -7.89
N ARG A 156 7.92 5.25 -7.51
CA ARG A 156 8.45 6.23 -6.55
C ARG A 156 8.75 5.61 -5.18
N VAL A 157 7.88 4.73 -4.68
CA VAL A 157 8.13 4.00 -3.43
C VAL A 157 9.38 3.15 -3.51
N LYS A 158 9.54 2.40 -4.60
CA LYS A 158 10.71 1.52 -4.80
C LYS A 158 12.01 2.31 -4.89
N GLU A 159 12.01 3.42 -5.63
CA GLU A 159 13.18 4.30 -5.70
C GLU A 159 13.52 4.91 -4.33
N ALA A 160 12.51 5.38 -3.60
CA ALA A 160 12.71 5.94 -2.26
C ALA A 160 13.26 4.88 -1.28
N LEU A 161 12.81 3.63 -1.37
CA LEU A 161 13.32 2.53 -0.57
C LEU A 161 14.79 2.24 -0.90
N GLN A 162 15.16 2.23 -2.17
CA GLN A 162 16.55 2.03 -2.60
C GLN A 162 17.46 3.14 -2.07
N GLU A 163 17.01 4.39 -2.16
CA GLU A 163 17.74 5.55 -1.60
C GLU A 163 17.94 5.41 -0.09
N ALA A 164 16.90 5.05 0.66
CA ALA A 164 16.96 4.85 2.10
C ALA A 164 17.93 3.74 2.49
N LEU A 165 17.96 2.64 1.75
CA LEU A 165 18.88 1.52 1.97
C LEU A 165 20.33 1.91 1.69
N GLN A 166 20.58 2.70 0.65
CA GLN A 166 21.94 3.20 0.34
C GLN A 166 22.44 4.15 1.40
N GLN A 167 21.62 5.08 1.87
CA GLN A 167 21.98 6.00 2.96
C GLN A 167 22.35 5.26 4.25
N ASN A 168 21.59 4.20 4.58
CA ASN A 168 21.87 3.37 5.75
C ASN A 168 23.21 2.61 5.61
N LYS A 169 23.58 2.16 4.40
CA LYS A 169 24.88 1.55 4.14
C LYS A 169 26.02 2.54 4.38
N GLN A 170 25.88 3.78 3.94
CA GLN A 170 26.90 4.81 4.10
C GLN A 170 27.09 5.21 5.55
N ARG A 171 26.02 5.22 6.35
CA ARG A 171 26.10 5.52 7.79
C ARG A 171 26.69 4.38 8.63
N ALA A 172 26.59 3.15 8.15
CA ALA A 172 27.12 1.97 8.81
C ALA A 172 28.58 1.67 8.44
N ALA A 173 29.15 2.37 7.46
CA ALA A 173 30.55 2.23 7.05
C ALA A 173 31.47 3.15 7.85
#